data_cc6fd05a8242cafee12977645acfb3db
#
_entry.id   cc6fd05a8242cafee12977645acfb3db
#
_cell.length_a   1.000
_cell.length_b   1.000
_cell.length_c   1.000
_cell.angle_alpha   90.00
_cell.angle_beta   90.00
_cell.angle_gamma   90.00
#
_symmetry.space_group_name_H-M   'P 1'
#
loop_
_entity.id
_entity.type
_entity.pdbx_description
1 polymer ?
#
loop_
_entity_poly.entity_id
_entity_poly.type
_entity_poly.pdbx_seq_one_letter_code
_entity_poly.pdbx_strand_id
1 'polypeptide(L)'
;MSASTIFREAPVQVKPPRKISIQAFLRKYRKGGPGTKYEYNRGVIEKTEAMRIKEQYLVFNILRHFSGTPAAGRGHQIVQELEIWTSEDQWRKPDLAFLTIEQARAGTQGYEPVPEFIIEVISPNDKINLVKNKVYEYFKAGVKVLWHVFPQQKVVEVYRSPESVEVCSGSKLCSAEPVVEGFVMKAEEVFREV
;
A
#
# COMPACT_ATOMS: atom_id res chain seq x y z
N MET A 1 40.87 -18.84 33.29
CA MET A 1 39.48 -18.79 32.85
C MET A 1 39.00 -17.37 33.11
N SER A 2 38.86 -16.59 32.03
CA SER A 2 38.45 -15.18 32.14
C SER A 2 36.92 -15.12 31.95
N ALA A 3 36.20 -14.65 32.97
CA ALA A 3 34.77 -14.44 32.90
C ALA A 3 34.49 -13.19 32.07
N SER A 4 33.88 -13.37 30.89
CA SER A 4 33.39 -12.28 30.04
C SER A 4 32.15 -11.64 30.69
N THR A 5 32.31 -10.41 31.17
CA THR A 5 31.20 -9.62 31.74
C THR A 5 30.34 -9.13 30.61
N ILE A 6 29.16 -9.72 30.45
CA ILE A 6 28.13 -9.26 29.48
C ILE A 6 27.47 -8.01 30.05
N PHE A 7 27.83 -6.84 29.52
CA PHE A 7 27.10 -5.60 29.80
C PHE A 7 25.70 -5.69 29.15
N ARG A 8 24.66 -5.80 29.97
CA ARG A 8 23.30 -5.57 29.53
C ARG A 8 23.05 -4.07 29.49
N GLU A 9 22.94 -3.51 28.29
CA GLU A 9 22.43 -2.15 28.16
C GLU A 9 21.00 -2.06 28.73
N ALA A 10 20.74 -1.00 29.49
CA ALA A 10 19.40 -0.72 29.98
C ALA A 10 18.43 -0.52 28.83
N PRO A 11 17.17 -1.01 28.90
CA PRO A 11 16.21 -0.84 27.83
C PRO A 11 15.97 0.65 27.56
N VAL A 12 16.19 1.07 26.30
CA VAL A 12 15.92 2.42 25.86
C VAL A 12 14.43 2.69 26.03
N GLN A 13 14.07 3.61 26.92
CA GLN A 13 12.69 4.05 27.10
C GLN A 13 12.27 4.89 25.89
N VAL A 14 11.61 4.26 24.91
CA VAL A 14 11.02 4.95 23.79
C VAL A 14 9.75 5.66 24.29
N LYS A 15 9.79 6.99 24.33
CA LYS A 15 8.56 7.76 24.65
C LYS A 15 7.45 7.41 23.64
N PRO A 16 6.22 7.14 24.11
CA PRO A 16 5.12 6.86 23.20
C PRO A 16 4.91 8.06 22.26
N PRO A 17 4.55 7.82 20.99
CA PRO A 17 4.32 8.89 20.04
C PRO A 17 3.20 9.81 20.52
N ARG A 18 3.37 11.13 20.31
CA ARG A 18 2.34 12.11 20.66
C ARG A 18 1.10 11.90 19.81
N LYS A 19 -0.03 11.62 20.44
CA LYS A 19 -1.32 11.48 19.76
C LYS A 19 -1.89 12.83 19.38
N ILE A 20 -2.50 12.92 18.20
CA ILE A 20 -3.26 14.06 17.73
C ILE A 20 -4.68 13.65 17.34
N SER A 21 -5.62 14.60 17.31
CA SER A 21 -6.96 14.35 16.81
C SER A 21 -6.97 14.19 15.29
N ILE A 22 -7.96 13.47 14.75
CA ILE A 22 -8.13 13.34 13.30
C ILE A 22 -8.34 14.70 12.62
N GLN A 23 -9.09 15.63 13.23
CA GLN A 23 -9.30 16.96 12.68
C GLN A 23 -7.98 17.74 12.58
N ALA A 24 -7.09 17.59 13.58
CA ALA A 24 -5.77 18.20 13.54
C ALA A 24 -4.89 17.58 12.44
N PHE A 25 -4.98 16.26 12.24
CA PHE A 25 -4.31 15.57 11.16
C PHE A 25 -4.79 16.07 9.79
N LEU A 26 -6.09 16.00 9.50
CA LEU A 26 -6.67 16.39 8.22
C LEU A 26 -6.31 17.85 7.85
N ARG A 27 -6.35 18.75 8.82
CA ARG A 27 -6.00 20.16 8.60
C ARG A 27 -4.52 20.36 8.27
N LYS A 28 -3.61 19.62 8.91
CA LYS A 28 -2.18 19.93 8.94
C LYS A 28 -1.31 19.00 8.09
N TYR A 29 -1.71 17.73 7.92
CA TYR A 29 -0.86 16.69 7.33
C TYR A 29 -1.45 16.03 6.08
N ARG A 30 -2.77 16.08 5.86
CA ARG A 30 -3.45 15.43 4.73
C ARG A 30 -2.80 15.70 3.37
N LYS A 31 -2.38 16.95 3.12
CA LYS A 31 -1.79 17.34 1.84
C LYS A 31 -0.36 16.80 1.63
N GLY A 32 0.28 16.30 2.68
CA GLY A 32 1.69 15.91 2.59
C GLY A 32 2.63 17.10 2.41
N GLY A 33 3.85 16.80 1.98
CA GLY A 33 4.89 17.76 1.64
C GLY A 33 5.78 17.20 0.53
N PRO A 34 6.76 17.97 0.03
CA PRO A 34 7.66 17.50 -1.01
C PRO A 34 8.31 16.16 -0.63
N GLY A 35 8.06 15.12 -1.45
CA GLY A 35 8.61 13.77 -1.23
C GLY A 35 8.11 13.07 0.04
N THR A 36 7.03 13.55 0.66
CA THR A 36 6.52 13.00 1.92
C THR A 36 5.02 12.80 1.86
N LYS A 37 4.59 11.60 2.22
CA LYS A 37 3.20 11.20 2.42
C LYS A 37 2.97 10.97 3.92
N TYR A 38 1.82 11.37 4.43
CA TYR A 38 1.44 11.13 5.82
C TYR A 38 0.17 10.32 5.86
N GLU A 39 0.10 9.40 6.80
CA GLU A 39 -1.05 8.58 7.11
C GLU A 39 -1.42 8.71 8.59
N TYR A 40 -2.64 8.37 8.94
CA TYR A 40 -3.13 8.48 10.31
C TYR A 40 -3.55 7.13 10.85
N ASN A 41 -3.01 6.79 12.00
CA ASN A 41 -3.29 5.53 12.66
C ASN A 41 -3.55 5.76 14.15
N ARG A 42 -4.82 5.80 14.56
CA ARG A 42 -5.25 5.85 15.97
C ARG A 42 -4.59 6.96 16.78
N GLY A 43 -4.52 8.14 16.19
CA GLY A 43 -3.88 9.30 16.79
C GLY A 43 -2.41 9.46 16.45
N VAL A 44 -1.77 8.49 15.82
CA VAL A 44 -0.36 8.53 15.43
C VAL A 44 -0.25 8.96 13.96
N ILE A 45 0.68 9.88 13.68
CA ILE A 45 1.04 10.25 12.31
C ILE A 45 2.13 9.27 11.86
N GLU A 46 1.85 8.55 10.80
CA GLU A 46 2.83 7.70 10.12
C GLU A 46 3.35 8.46 8.90
N LYS A 47 4.66 8.66 8.86
CA LYS A 47 5.34 9.32 7.74
C LYS A 47 5.89 8.24 6.82
N THR A 48 5.53 8.32 5.53
CA THR A 48 6.05 7.47 4.47
C THR A 48 6.71 8.31 3.37
N GLU A 49 7.57 7.71 2.58
CA GLU A 49 8.13 8.37 1.40
C GLU A 49 7.08 8.36 0.28
N ALA A 50 6.91 9.48 -0.41
CA ALA A 50 6.17 9.50 -1.65
C ALA A 50 7.00 8.81 -2.74
N MET A 51 6.32 8.14 -3.67
CA MET A 51 6.97 7.46 -4.79
C MET A 51 7.82 8.44 -5.59
N ARG A 52 9.08 8.08 -5.83
CA ARG A 52 10.03 8.92 -6.59
C ARG A 52 9.82 8.76 -8.08
N ILE A 53 10.24 9.76 -8.85
CA ILE A 53 10.12 9.73 -10.31
C ILE A 53 10.78 8.48 -10.93
N LYS A 54 11.89 8.04 -10.36
CA LYS A 54 12.60 6.83 -10.81
C LYS A 54 11.82 5.52 -10.59
N GLU A 55 10.76 5.54 -9.79
CA GLU A 55 9.89 4.41 -9.51
C GLU A 55 8.58 4.48 -10.31
N GLN A 56 8.34 5.58 -11.03
CA GLN A 56 7.10 5.77 -11.81
C GLN A 56 6.96 4.77 -12.97
N TYR A 57 8.06 4.17 -13.44
CA TYR A 57 7.98 3.12 -14.46
C TYR A 57 7.16 1.91 -13.99
N LEU A 58 7.16 1.60 -12.67
CA LEU A 58 6.32 0.54 -12.09
C LEU A 58 4.85 0.84 -12.32
N VAL A 59 4.44 2.08 -12.04
CA VAL A 59 3.08 2.56 -12.26
C VAL A 59 2.71 2.47 -13.74
N PHE A 60 3.59 2.93 -14.63
CA PHE A 60 3.35 2.84 -16.08
C PHE A 60 3.16 1.41 -16.56
N ASN A 61 3.97 0.47 -16.09
CA ASN A 61 3.85 -0.93 -16.45
C ASN A 61 2.53 -1.54 -15.97
N ILE A 62 2.17 -1.28 -14.70
CA ILE A 62 0.93 -1.74 -14.08
C ILE A 62 -0.28 -1.15 -14.80
N LEU A 63 -0.33 0.16 -15.02
CA LEU A 63 -1.45 0.84 -15.67
C LEU A 63 -1.57 0.44 -17.15
N ARG A 64 -0.44 0.29 -17.87
CA ARG A 64 -0.44 -0.20 -19.26
C ARG A 64 -1.02 -1.61 -19.34
N HIS A 65 -0.60 -2.51 -18.45
CA HIS A 65 -1.13 -3.87 -18.41
C HIS A 65 -2.63 -3.87 -18.07
N PHE A 66 -3.03 -3.09 -17.05
CA PHE A 66 -4.44 -2.93 -16.67
C PHE A 66 -5.31 -2.44 -17.82
N SER A 67 -4.83 -1.49 -18.63
CA SER A 67 -5.61 -0.92 -19.76
C SER A 67 -6.04 -1.94 -20.80
N GLY A 68 -5.37 -3.09 -20.88
CA GLY A 68 -5.72 -4.21 -21.76
C GLY A 68 -6.71 -5.21 -21.15
N THR A 69 -7.20 -5.00 -19.94
CA THR A 69 -8.06 -5.96 -19.23
C THR A 69 -9.56 -5.72 -19.53
N PRO A 70 -10.41 -6.77 -19.40
CA PRO A 70 -11.86 -6.61 -19.42
C PRO A 70 -12.37 -5.62 -18.37
N ALA A 71 -11.74 -5.57 -17.20
CA ALA A 71 -12.08 -4.61 -16.14
C ALA A 71 -11.94 -3.15 -16.62
N ALA A 72 -10.82 -2.82 -17.27
CA ALA A 72 -10.61 -1.49 -17.86
C ALA A 72 -11.64 -1.19 -18.96
N GLY A 73 -11.95 -2.19 -19.81
CA GLY A 73 -12.98 -2.08 -20.85
C GLY A 73 -14.39 -1.73 -20.32
N ARG A 74 -14.69 -2.08 -19.06
CA ARG A 74 -15.93 -1.70 -18.37
C ARG A 74 -15.85 -0.32 -17.70
N GLY A 75 -14.76 0.41 -17.85
CA GLY A 75 -14.58 1.75 -17.29
C GLY A 75 -14.07 1.77 -15.85
N HIS A 76 -13.67 0.62 -15.29
CA HIS A 76 -12.98 0.58 -14.00
C HIS A 76 -11.60 1.20 -14.11
N GLN A 77 -11.01 1.65 -13.00
CA GLN A 77 -9.74 2.36 -13.00
C GLN A 77 -8.81 1.87 -11.89
N ILE A 78 -7.51 1.94 -12.14
CA ILE A 78 -6.50 1.95 -11.07
C ILE A 78 -6.07 3.41 -10.91
N VAL A 79 -6.18 3.93 -9.70
CA VAL A 79 -5.86 5.32 -9.35
C VAL A 79 -4.70 5.37 -8.36
N GLN A 80 -3.91 6.45 -8.44
CA GLN A 80 -2.78 6.67 -7.54
C GLN A 80 -3.22 7.45 -6.31
N GLU A 81 -2.59 7.15 -5.17
CA GLU A 81 -2.69 7.89 -3.92
C GLU A 81 -4.13 8.18 -3.47
N LEU A 82 -5.02 7.20 -3.66
CA LEU A 82 -6.40 7.32 -3.20
C LEU A 82 -6.44 7.43 -1.67
N GLU A 83 -7.10 8.45 -1.17
CA GLU A 83 -7.35 8.62 0.25
C GLU A 83 -8.49 7.70 0.69
N ILE A 84 -8.25 6.82 1.67
CA ILE A 84 -9.23 5.85 2.14
C ILE A 84 -9.28 5.79 3.67
N TRP A 85 -10.45 5.53 4.22
CA TRP A 85 -10.65 5.16 5.61
C TRP A 85 -10.67 3.63 5.73
N THR A 86 -9.73 3.08 6.48
CA THR A 86 -9.73 1.64 6.80
C THR A 86 -10.47 1.34 8.10
N SER A 87 -10.70 2.37 8.91
CA SER A 87 -11.60 2.38 10.07
C SER A 87 -11.94 3.82 10.46
N GLU A 88 -12.78 4.03 11.48
CA GLU A 88 -13.13 5.38 11.99
C GLU A 88 -11.91 6.20 12.45
N ASP A 89 -10.82 5.53 12.83
CA ASP A 89 -9.62 6.14 13.38
C ASP A 89 -8.34 5.80 12.60
N GLN A 90 -8.48 5.28 11.36
CA GLN A 90 -7.35 4.95 10.47
C GLN A 90 -7.60 5.49 9.07
N TRP A 91 -6.67 6.33 8.60
CA TRP A 91 -6.70 6.92 7.26
C TRP A 91 -5.41 6.57 6.53
N ARG A 92 -5.56 6.01 5.33
CA ARG A 92 -4.49 5.48 4.51
C ARG A 92 -4.49 6.11 3.13
N LYS A 93 -3.33 6.03 2.47
CA LYS A 93 -3.11 6.55 1.13
C LYS A 93 -2.22 5.57 0.35
N PRO A 94 -2.79 4.43 -0.09
CA PRO A 94 -2.06 3.45 -0.87
C PRO A 94 -1.50 4.03 -2.17
N ASP A 95 -0.40 3.47 -2.68
CA ASP A 95 0.24 3.97 -3.89
C ASP A 95 -0.67 3.79 -5.11
N LEU A 96 -1.34 2.62 -5.21
CA LEU A 96 -2.35 2.35 -6.24
C LEU A 96 -3.57 1.65 -5.62
N ALA A 97 -4.76 1.97 -6.12
CA ALA A 97 -6.00 1.36 -5.70
C ALA A 97 -6.94 1.16 -6.89
N PHE A 98 -7.59 0.01 -6.97
CA PHE A 98 -8.60 -0.29 -7.97
C PHE A 98 -9.96 0.25 -7.53
N LEU A 99 -10.60 1.01 -8.41
CA LEU A 99 -11.96 1.50 -8.23
C LEU A 99 -12.86 1.00 -9.36
N THR A 100 -13.99 0.42 -8.99
CA THR A 100 -15.08 0.19 -9.98
C THR A 100 -15.75 1.50 -10.34
N ILE A 101 -16.42 1.54 -11.48
CA ILE A 101 -17.19 2.72 -11.89
C ILE A 101 -18.30 3.03 -10.88
N GLU A 102 -18.88 2.00 -10.24
CA GLU A 102 -19.91 2.14 -9.21
C GLU A 102 -19.34 2.79 -7.94
N GLN A 103 -18.15 2.37 -7.52
CA GLN A 103 -17.45 2.98 -6.39
C GLN A 103 -17.10 4.45 -6.69
N ALA A 104 -16.63 4.74 -7.92
CA ALA A 104 -16.34 6.11 -8.32
C ALA A 104 -17.60 6.99 -8.31
N ARG A 105 -18.74 6.47 -8.80
CA ARG A 105 -20.03 7.15 -8.72
C ARG A 105 -20.49 7.37 -7.28
N ALA A 106 -20.37 6.37 -6.42
CA ALA A 106 -20.68 6.51 -5.00
C ALA A 106 -19.85 7.61 -4.34
N GLY A 107 -18.57 7.74 -4.73
CA GLY A 107 -17.68 8.81 -4.28
C GLY A 107 -18.22 10.21 -4.61
N THR A 108 -18.84 10.42 -5.78
CA THR A 108 -19.47 11.71 -6.12
C THR A 108 -20.68 12.06 -5.25
N GLN A 109 -21.23 11.06 -4.56
CA GLN A 109 -22.36 11.22 -3.62
C GLN A 109 -21.91 11.31 -2.16
N GLY A 110 -20.58 11.37 -1.92
CA GLY A 110 -20.00 11.49 -0.58
C GLY A 110 -19.76 10.17 0.14
N TYR A 111 -19.93 9.03 -0.52
CA TYR A 111 -19.51 7.73 0.03
C TYR A 111 -18.01 7.54 -0.20
N GLU A 112 -17.35 6.91 0.76
CA GLU A 112 -15.91 6.62 0.70
C GLU A 112 -15.71 5.09 0.71
N PRO A 113 -15.88 4.41 -0.45
CA PRO A 113 -15.75 2.96 -0.52
C PRO A 113 -14.30 2.53 -0.35
N VAL A 114 -14.09 1.41 0.36
CA VAL A 114 -12.78 0.77 0.43
C VAL A 114 -12.53 -0.02 -0.86
N PRO A 115 -11.40 0.18 -1.55
CA PRO A 115 -11.01 -0.61 -2.72
C PRO A 115 -10.79 -2.08 -2.34
N GLU A 116 -11.23 -3.00 -3.20
CA GLU A 116 -11.00 -4.43 -2.97
C GLU A 116 -9.61 -4.90 -3.43
N PHE A 117 -8.90 -4.11 -4.23
CA PHE A 117 -7.52 -4.37 -4.64
C PHE A 117 -6.66 -3.12 -4.44
N ILE A 118 -5.51 -3.32 -3.81
CA ILE A 118 -4.53 -2.29 -3.48
C ILE A 118 -3.12 -2.76 -3.85
N ILE A 119 -2.26 -1.82 -4.23
CA ILE A 119 -0.82 -2.04 -4.43
C ILE A 119 -0.06 -1.02 -3.59
N GLU A 120 0.91 -1.50 -2.84
CA GLU A 120 1.90 -0.70 -2.11
C GLU A 120 3.30 -0.97 -2.66
N VAL A 121 4.03 0.06 -3.01
CA VAL A 121 5.43 -0.03 -3.43
C VAL A 121 6.30 0.15 -2.20
N ILE A 122 6.99 -0.91 -1.80
CA ILE A 122 7.72 -0.95 -0.54
C ILE A 122 9.12 -0.39 -0.72
N SER A 123 9.41 0.69 0.00
CA SER A 123 10.73 1.31 0.06
C SER A 123 11.65 0.57 1.05
N PRO A 124 12.97 0.53 0.81
CA PRO A 124 13.94 -0.02 1.77
C PRO A 124 13.93 0.67 3.15
N ASN A 125 13.44 1.90 3.20
CA ASN A 125 13.35 2.68 4.44
C ASN A 125 12.04 2.42 5.22
N ASP A 126 11.10 1.65 4.64
CA ASP A 126 9.85 1.35 5.30
C ASP A 126 10.05 0.42 6.50
N LYS A 127 9.41 0.76 7.60
CA LYS A 127 9.48 -0.04 8.81
C LYS A 127 8.65 -1.30 8.64
N ILE A 128 9.29 -2.45 8.64
CA ILE A 128 8.65 -3.76 8.37
C ILE A 128 7.40 -4.00 9.23
N ASN A 129 7.42 -3.60 10.50
CA ASN A 129 6.26 -3.76 11.38
C ASN A 129 5.07 -2.92 10.91
N LEU A 130 5.28 -1.70 10.39
CA LEU A 130 4.21 -0.87 9.84
C LEU A 130 3.66 -1.47 8.55
N VAL A 131 4.55 -1.96 7.67
CA VAL A 131 4.16 -2.64 6.43
C VAL A 131 3.28 -3.85 6.73
N LYS A 132 3.70 -4.71 7.67
CA LYS A 132 2.92 -5.90 8.06
C LYS A 132 1.60 -5.55 8.76
N ASN A 133 1.57 -4.53 9.60
CA ASN A 133 0.32 -4.07 10.24
C ASN A 133 -0.70 -3.58 9.21
N LYS A 134 -0.27 -2.87 8.16
CA LYS A 134 -1.14 -2.43 7.06
C LYS A 134 -1.83 -3.60 6.34
N VAL A 135 -1.16 -4.76 6.20
CA VAL A 135 -1.80 -5.95 5.62
C VAL A 135 -3.07 -6.31 6.40
N TYR A 136 -2.96 -6.47 7.73
CA TYR A 136 -4.12 -6.78 8.57
C TYR A 136 -5.19 -5.68 8.52
N GLU A 137 -4.80 -4.42 8.50
CA GLU A 137 -5.71 -3.28 8.43
C GLU A 137 -6.51 -3.29 7.13
N TYR A 138 -5.86 -3.47 5.99
CA TYR A 138 -6.50 -3.50 4.68
C TYR A 138 -7.49 -4.66 4.55
N PHE A 139 -7.10 -5.87 4.91
CA PHE A 139 -8.02 -7.01 4.85
C PHE A 139 -9.20 -6.87 5.82
N LYS A 140 -8.98 -6.32 7.02
CA LYS A 140 -10.06 -6.01 7.95
C LYS A 140 -11.03 -4.96 7.41
N ALA A 141 -10.54 -4.02 6.61
CA ALA A 141 -11.36 -2.98 5.98
C ALA A 141 -12.15 -3.46 4.75
N GLY A 142 -11.85 -4.66 4.22
CA GLY A 142 -12.56 -5.24 3.08
C GLY A 142 -11.73 -5.40 1.81
N VAL A 143 -10.42 -5.08 1.83
CA VAL A 143 -9.51 -5.43 0.74
C VAL A 143 -9.46 -6.94 0.59
N LYS A 144 -9.49 -7.44 -0.64
CA LYS A 144 -9.49 -8.88 -0.96
C LYS A 144 -8.18 -9.34 -1.60
N VAL A 145 -7.49 -8.42 -2.28
CA VAL A 145 -6.17 -8.67 -2.85
C VAL A 145 -5.27 -7.47 -2.56
N LEU A 146 -4.07 -7.74 -2.05
CA LEU A 146 -3.06 -6.71 -1.81
C LEU A 146 -1.74 -7.16 -2.46
N TRP A 147 -1.12 -6.28 -3.24
CA TRP A 147 0.24 -6.48 -3.72
C TRP A 147 1.21 -5.60 -2.95
N HIS A 148 2.31 -6.20 -2.45
CA HIS A 148 3.51 -5.49 -2.06
C HIS A 148 4.54 -5.63 -3.16
N VAL A 149 4.93 -4.52 -3.76
CA VAL A 149 5.94 -4.47 -4.83
C VAL A 149 7.27 -4.04 -4.23
N PHE A 150 8.28 -4.88 -4.37
CA PHE A 150 9.64 -4.65 -3.87
C PHE A 150 10.60 -4.35 -5.03
N PRO A 151 10.86 -3.08 -5.35
CA PRO A 151 11.63 -2.72 -6.56
C PRO A 151 13.06 -3.23 -6.54
N GLN A 152 13.74 -3.23 -5.39
CA GLN A 152 15.13 -3.67 -5.28
C GLN A 152 15.31 -5.17 -5.49
N GLN A 153 14.39 -5.98 -4.96
CA GLN A 153 14.41 -7.43 -5.06
C GLN A 153 13.77 -7.93 -6.35
N LYS A 154 13.06 -7.05 -7.09
CA LYS A 154 12.23 -7.40 -8.25
C LYS A 154 11.23 -8.52 -7.92
N VAL A 155 10.54 -8.35 -6.80
CA VAL A 155 9.56 -9.30 -6.24
C VAL A 155 8.22 -8.62 -6.02
N VAL A 156 7.14 -9.35 -6.27
CA VAL A 156 5.77 -8.97 -5.88
C VAL A 156 5.26 -10.01 -4.90
N GLU A 157 4.85 -9.57 -3.72
CA GLU A 157 4.08 -10.39 -2.78
C GLU A 157 2.59 -10.17 -3.02
N VAL A 158 1.87 -11.21 -3.37
CA VAL A 158 0.42 -11.19 -3.60
C VAL A 158 -0.28 -11.79 -2.39
N TYR A 159 -0.94 -10.95 -1.60
CA TYR A 159 -1.73 -11.36 -0.44
C TYR A 159 -3.19 -11.58 -0.84
N ARG A 160 -3.78 -12.67 -0.36
CA ARG A 160 -5.23 -12.98 -0.45
C ARG A 160 -5.88 -13.03 0.92
N SER A 161 -5.07 -13.09 1.97
CA SER A 161 -5.39 -12.86 3.38
C SER A 161 -4.12 -12.45 4.10
N PRO A 162 -4.18 -11.98 5.36
CA PRO A 162 -2.97 -11.68 6.14
C PRO A 162 -2.02 -12.86 6.31
N GLU A 163 -2.55 -14.09 6.26
CA GLU A 163 -1.81 -15.35 6.46
C GLU A 163 -1.45 -16.05 5.14
N SER A 164 -2.02 -15.59 3.99
CA SER A 164 -1.81 -16.20 2.68
C SER A 164 -1.11 -15.24 1.74
N VAL A 165 0.16 -15.50 1.49
CA VAL A 165 1.00 -14.71 0.58
C VAL A 165 1.66 -15.60 -0.46
N GLU A 166 1.59 -15.18 -1.71
CA GLU A 166 2.33 -15.78 -2.82
C GLU A 166 3.45 -14.83 -3.24
N VAL A 167 4.69 -15.34 -3.24
CA VAL A 167 5.86 -14.58 -3.68
C VAL A 167 6.11 -14.84 -5.17
N CYS A 168 6.09 -13.77 -5.97
CA CYS A 168 6.24 -13.80 -7.42
C CYS A 168 7.50 -13.07 -7.85
N SER A 169 8.31 -13.72 -8.71
CA SER A 169 9.51 -13.16 -9.33
C SER A 169 9.69 -13.71 -10.73
N GLY A 170 10.47 -13.03 -11.58
CA GLY A 170 10.71 -13.44 -12.97
C GLY A 170 9.40 -13.67 -13.73
N SER A 171 9.27 -14.81 -14.37
CA SER A 171 8.08 -15.16 -15.17
C SER A 171 6.86 -15.63 -14.38
N LYS A 172 6.95 -15.71 -13.04
CA LYS A 172 5.82 -16.09 -12.21
C LYS A 172 4.72 -15.03 -12.27
N LEU A 173 3.47 -15.50 -12.36
CA LEU A 173 2.30 -14.62 -12.53
C LEU A 173 1.87 -14.02 -11.20
N CYS A 174 1.68 -12.71 -11.19
CA CYS A 174 0.98 -11.96 -10.16
C CYS A 174 -0.48 -11.80 -10.62
N SER A 175 -1.45 -12.18 -9.80
CA SER A 175 -2.86 -12.11 -10.16
C SER A 175 -3.66 -11.28 -9.16
N ALA A 176 -4.49 -10.37 -9.66
CA ALA A 176 -5.50 -9.66 -8.89
C ALA A 176 -6.90 -10.28 -9.01
N GLU A 177 -6.99 -11.45 -9.66
CA GLU A 177 -8.23 -12.21 -9.72
C GLU A 177 -8.68 -12.71 -8.32
N PRO A 178 -9.98 -12.85 -8.04
CA PRO A 178 -11.09 -12.54 -8.97
C PRO A 178 -11.54 -11.06 -8.89
N VAL A 179 -10.85 -10.20 -8.14
CA VAL A 179 -11.26 -8.80 -7.90
C VAL A 179 -11.16 -7.96 -9.17
N VAL A 180 -10.07 -8.12 -9.92
CA VAL A 180 -9.82 -7.39 -11.16
C VAL A 180 -9.75 -8.38 -12.31
N GLU A 181 -10.86 -8.54 -13.03
CA GLU A 181 -10.98 -9.51 -14.12
C GLU A 181 -9.91 -9.29 -15.19
N GLY A 182 -9.18 -10.37 -15.48
CA GLY A 182 -8.12 -10.39 -16.48
C GLY A 182 -6.84 -9.71 -16.05
N PHE A 183 -6.73 -9.21 -14.82
CA PHE A 183 -5.50 -8.57 -14.35
C PHE A 183 -4.53 -9.60 -13.79
N VAL A 184 -3.78 -10.21 -14.69
CA VAL A 184 -2.72 -11.19 -14.40
C VAL A 184 -1.50 -10.83 -15.23
N MET A 185 -0.36 -10.55 -14.59
CA MET A 185 0.86 -10.18 -15.28
C MET A 185 2.08 -10.89 -14.67
N LYS A 186 3.15 -11.06 -15.47
CA LYS A 186 4.40 -11.61 -14.95
C LYS A 186 5.07 -10.61 -14.01
N ALA A 187 5.69 -11.10 -12.94
CA ALA A 187 6.41 -10.24 -12.01
C ALA A 187 7.48 -9.39 -12.73
N GLU A 188 8.24 -9.98 -13.66
CA GLU A 188 9.26 -9.26 -14.45
C GLU A 188 8.71 -8.09 -15.27
N GLU A 189 7.43 -8.16 -15.68
CA GLU A 189 6.78 -7.09 -16.44
C GLU A 189 6.49 -5.85 -15.58
N VAL A 190 6.25 -6.06 -14.26
CA VAL A 190 6.12 -4.96 -13.29
C VAL A 190 7.41 -4.12 -13.25
N PHE A 191 8.57 -4.77 -13.34
CA PHE A 191 9.89 -4.16 -13.17
C PHE A 191 10.62 -3.84 -14.49
N ARG A 192 9.93 -3.94 -15.63
CA ARG A 192 10.55 -3.62 -16.93
C ARG A 192 10.87 -2.14 -17.00
N GLU A 193 12.15 -1.83 -17.15
CA GLU A 193 12.61 -0.47 -17.39
C GLU A 193 12.12 0.04 -18.76
N VAL A 194 11.79 1.34 -18.86
CA VAL A 194 11.21 2.00 -20.05
C VAL A 194 12.33 2.56 -20.90
#